data_0666b909928277a056c8ae6914cd8b3a
#
_entry.id   0666b909928277a056c8ae6914cd8b3a
#
_cell.length_a   1.000
_cell.length_b   1.000
_cell.length_c   1.000
_cell.angle_alpha   90.00
_cell.angle_beta   90.00
_cell.angle_gamma   90.00
#
_symmetry.space_group_name_H-M   'P 1'
#
loop_
_entity.id
_entity.type
_entity.pdbx_description
1 polymer ?
#
loop_
_entity_poly.entity_id
_entity_poly.type
_entity_poly.pdbx_seq_one_letter_code
_entity_poly.pdbx_strand_id
1 'polypeptide(L)'
;MFKVFVFFFIFLLLGFGHNLRAQNTFLSGLKSPIIFKGDERTAYRDPAVLYHNHKIYLFFTLVKSENDGNVYSYTAMSSTKDLKKWADIKILTVRDQNLDFSSPGNVIRYKNEWILCLQTYPRPEYKIEQMPRFGTGDARIYIMRSKDLEKWSEPELLKVKGPQVSISQMGRMIDPYLLEDINIKGKWWCFYKQNGVSMSYTYDFVNWKFFGKAEAGENVCVITKNDEYLMFHSPENGIGIKRSKDIVNWHQCGNLITLGQEQWQWARGRITAGTVIDMRNVPLYGKYIMFFHGSGPLTENKGDFDKNASIGIAWSNDLINWLWPH
;
A
#
# COMPACT_ATOMS: atom_id res chain seq x y z
N MET A 1 -25.97 28.92 49.58
CA MET A 1 -25.89 27.58 48.94
C MET A 1 -25.60 27.71 47.44
N PHE A 2 -24.43 28.30 47.07
CA PHE A 2 -24.02 28.53 45.67
C PHE A 2 -22.49 28.64 45.60
N LYS A 3 -21.77 27.54 45.77
CA LYS A 3 -20.30 27.55 45.61
C LYS A 3 -19.67 26.17 45.27
N VAL A 4 -20.42 25.20 44.71
CA VAL A 4 -19.84 23.85 44.44
C VAL A 4 -19.80 23.48 42.95
N PHE A 5 -20.35 24.27 42.04
CA PHE A 5 -20.48 23.84 40.60
C PHE A 5 -19.38 24.34 39.65
N VAL A 6 -18.44 25.19 40.10
CA VAL A 6 -17.43 25.76 39.17
C VAL A 6 -16.17 24.91 39.02
N PHE A 7 -15.88 23.98 39.94
CA PHE A 7 -14.62 23.21 39.89
C PHE A 7 -14.62 21.96 38.98
N PHE A 8 -15.79 21.46 38.61
CA PHE A 8 -15.84 20.23 37.77
C PHE A 8 -15.66 20.49 36.27
N PHE A 9 -15.91 21.70 35.76
CA PHE A 9 -15.79 22.04 34.36
C PHE A 9 -14.36 22.31 33.91
N ILE A 10 -13.47 22.74 34.81
CA ILE A 10 -12.08 23.06 34.49
C ILE A 10 -11.23 21.79 34.32
N PHE A 11 -11.55 20.70 35.02
CA PHE A 11 -10.82 19.43 34.88
C PHE A 11 -11.10 18.69 33.58
N LEU A 12 -12.31 18.80 33.00
CA LEU A 12 -12.63 18.20 31.71
C LEU A 12 -11.94 18.89 30.50
N LEU A 13 -11.80 20.23 30.59
CA LEU A 13 -11.12 21.01 29.55
C LEU A 13 -9.60 20.80 29.53
N LEU A 14 -8.97 20.54 30.66
CA LEU A 14 -7.54 20.27 30.77
C LEU A 14 -7.18 18.86 30.24
N GLY A 15 -8.07 17.86 30.42
CA GLY A 15 -7.88 16.50 29.91
C GLY A 15 -7.94 16.41 28.37
N PHE A 16 -8.83 17.16 27.74
CA PHE A 16 -8.94 17.22 26.27
C PHE A 16 -7.77 17.97 25.63
N GLY A 17 -7.30 19.05 26.25
CA GLY A 17 -6.16 19.82 25.75
C GLY A 17 -4.82 19.05 25.79
N HIS A 18 -4.62 18.19 26.77
CA HIS A 18 -3.41 17.35 26.88
C HIS A 18 -3.38 16.23 25.85
N ASN A 19 -4.52 15.60 25.57
CA ASN A 19 -4.60 14.54 24.54
C ASN A 19 -4.39 15.11 23.13
N LEU A 20 -4.91 16.27 22.81
CA LEU A 20 -4.70 16.95 21.51
C LEU A 20 -3.23 17.39 21.30
N ARG A 21 -2.56 17.88 22.34
CA ARG A 21 -1.11 18.21 22.28
C ARG A 21 -0.25 16.96 22.13
N ALA A 22 -0.55 15.86 22.85
CA ALA A 22 0.19 14.62 22.75
C ALA A 22 0.06 13.95 21.36
N GLN A 23 -1.13 14.01 20.75
CA GLN A 23 -1.36 13.51 19.40
C GLN A 23 -0.56 14.25 18.32
N ASN A 24 -0.38 15.57 18.45
CA ASN A 24 0.41 16.35 17.48
C ASN A 24 1.92 16.13 17.60
N THR A 25 2.40 15.64 18.73
CA THR A 25 3.85 15.47 18.97
C THR A 25 4.38 14.08 18.59
N PHE A 26 3.55 13.05 18.52
CA PHE A 26 4.01 11.68 18.26
C PHE A 26 4.60 11.52 16.87
N LEU A 27 3.85 11.84 15.81
CA LEU A 27 4.31 11.71 14.42
C LEU A 27 5.45 12.68 14.10
N SER A 28 5.36 13.93 14.57
CA SER A 28 6.44 14.91 14.42
C SER A 28 7.70 14.56 15.21
N GLY A 29 7.61 13.65 16.16
CA GLY A 29 8.75 13.09 16.89
C GLY A 29 9.45 11.91 16.19
N LEU A 30 8.99 11.50 15.02
CA LEU A 30 9.74 10.58 14.17
C LEU A 30 10.95 11.29 13.59
N LYS A 31 12.10 10.61 13.57
CA LYS A 31 13.39 11.22 13.20
C LYS A 31 13.68 11.21 11.71
N SER A 32 12.92 10.46 10.93
CA SER A 32 13.14 10.26 9.50
C SER A 32 11.84 9.94 8.80
N PRO A 33 11.63 10.42 7.57
CA PRO A 33 10.53 9.96 6.72
C PRO A 33 10.73 8.52 6.23
N ILE A 34 11.94 7.95 6.33
CA ILE A 34 12.24 6.61 5.85
C ILE A 34 11.95 5.58 6.94
N ILE A 35 11.11 4.61 6.61
CA ILE A 35 10.78 3.44 7.46
C ILE A 35 11.73 2.28 7.17
N PHE A 36 11.87 1.90 5.90
CA PHE A 36 12.83 0.90 5.44
C PHE A 36 13.71 1.51 4.36
N LYS A 37 15.02 1.54 4.60
CA LYS A 37 15.98 2.14 3.68
C LYS A 37 16.58 1.06 2.78
N GLY A 38 16.44 1.25 1.47
CA GLY A 38 17.14 0.45 0.47
C GLY A 38 18.62 0.78 0.39
N ASP A 39 19.36 -0.11 -0.24
CA ASP A 39 20.79 0.00 -0.51
C ASP A 39 21.13 -0.58 -1.90
N GLU A 40 22.42 -0.69 -2.24
CA GLU A 40 22.92 -1.20 -3.53
C GLU A 40 22.48 -2.65 -3.85
N ARG A 41 21.98 -3.40 -2.87
CA ARG A 41 21.57 -4.80 -3.01
C ARG A 41 20.13 -5.06 -2.57
N THR A 42 19.43 -4.03 -2.10
CA THR A 42 18.10 -4.19 -1.50
C THR A 42 17.19 -3.03 -1.91
N ALA A 43 15.98 -3.34 -2.34
CA ALA A 43 14.92 -2.37 -2.52
C ALA A 43 13.65 -2.76 -1.73
N TYR A 44 12.98 -1.76 -1.17
CA TYR A 44 11.70 -1.87 -0.50
C TYR A 44 10.67 -1.06 -1.27
N ARG A 45 9.64 -1.72 -1.82
CA ARG A 45 8.66 -1.09 -2.71
C ARG A 45 7.22 -1.50 -2.38
N ASP A 46 6.28 -0.82 -3.01
CA ASP A 46 4.85 -1.18 -3.07
C ASP A 46 4.26 -1.52 -1.69
N PRO A 47 4.27 -0.56 -0.73
CA PRO A 47 3.75 -0.82 0.59
C PRO A 47 2.24 -1.04 0.59
N ALA A 48 1.76 -2.01 1.38
CA ALA A 48 0.37 -2.23 1.74
C ALA A 48 0.25 -2.26 3.26
N VAL A 49 -0.73 -1.56 3.82
CA VAL A 49 -0.83 -1.37 5.27
C VAL A 49 -2.16 -1.86 5.81
N LEU A 50 -2.11 -2.50 6.99
CA LEU A 50 -3.27 -2.87 7.79
C LEU A 50 -3.04 -2.44 9.25
N TYR A 51 -4.05 -1.82 9.86
CA TYR A 51 -4.10 -1.63 11.31
C TYR A 51 -5.10 -2.61 11.93
N HIS A 52 -4.61 -3.43 12.85
CA HIS A 52 -5.44 -4.39 13.57
C HIS A 52 -4.89 -4.64 14.97
N ASN A 53 -5.77 -4.67 15.96
CA ASN A 53 -5.42 -4.96 17.38
C ASN A 53 -4.23 -4.11 17.87
N HIS A 54 -4.31 -2.79 17.70
CA HIS A 54 -3.27 -1.82 18.10
C HIS A 54 -1.90 -2.04 17.49
N LYS A 55 -1.83 -2.72 16.34
CA LYS A 55 -0.61 -3.04 15.62
C LYS A 55 -0.77 -2.64 14.15
N ILE A 56 0.24 -2.01 13.59
CA ILE A 56 0.37 -1.76 12.15
C ILE A 56 1.12 -2.95 11.56
N TYR A 57 0.56 -3.56 10.54
CA TYR A 57 1.20 -4.55 9.68
C TYR A 57 1.51 -3.87 8.36
N LEU A 58 2.76 -3.93 7.94
CA LEU A 58 3.23 -3.38 6.67
C LEU A 58 3.74 -4.53 5.81
N PHE A 59 3.09 -4.72 4.68
CA PHE A 59 3.47 -5.66 3.63
C PHE A 59 4.13 -4.87 2.51
N PHE A 60 5.11 -5.45 1.85
CA PHE A 60 5.87 -4.75 0.81
C PHE A 60 6.59 -5.73 -0.13
N THR A 61 6.97 -5.22 -1.28
CA THR A 61 7.93 -5.90 -2.16
C THR A 61 9.33 -5.73 -1.57
N LEU A 62 10.00 -6.84 -1.30
CA LEU A 62 11.42 -6.89 -0.96
C LEU A 62 12.20 -7.41 -2.16
N VAL A 63 13.03 -6.58 -2.78
CA VAL A 63 13.96 -7.01 -3.81
C VAL A 63 15.33 -7.23 -3.17
N LYS A 64 15.97 -8.35 -3.50
CA LYS A 64 17.31 -8.68 -3.01
C LYS A 64 18.22 -9.17 -4.13
N SER A 65 19.40 -8.56 -4.21
CA SER A 65 20.53 -9.13 -4.95
C SER A 65 21.27 -10.10 -4.05
N GLU A 66 21.21 -11.39 -4.36
CA GLU A 66 21.76 -12.44 -3.54
C GLU A 66 23.23 -12.77 -3.88
N ASN A 67 23.89 -13.57 -3.04
CA ASN A 67 25.33 -13.86 -3.19
C ASN A 67 25.64 -14.70 -4.43
N ASP A 68 24.66 -15.38 -5.00
CA ASP A 68 24.77 -16.12 -6.26
C ASP A 68 24.71 -15.24 -7.51
N GLY A 69 24.61 -13.90 -7.33
CA GLY A 69 24.51 -12.93 -8.42
C GLY A 69 23.12 -12.78 -9.01
N ASN A 70 22.13 -13.50 -8.49
CA ASN A 70 20.75 -13.41 -8.95
C ASN A 70 19.95 -12.36 -8.16
N VAL A 71 18.91 -11.82 -8.78
CA VAL A 71 17.99 -10.85 -8.18
C VAL A 71 16.64 -11.48 -8.02
N TYR A 72 16.06 -11.38 -6.82
CA TYR A 72 14.74 -11.94 -6.50
C TYR A 72 13.84 -10.87 -5.92
N SER A 73 12.54 -10.98 -6.22
CA SER A 73 11.50 -10.27 -5.49
C SER A 73 10.73 -11.22 -4.58
N TYR A 74 10.37 -10.69 -3.43
CA TYR A 74 9.56 -11.38 -2.44
C TYR A 74 8.44 -10.45 -1.98
N THR A 75 7.27 -11.02 -1.68
CA THR A 75 6.33 -10.35 -0.79
C THR A 75 6.78 -10.61 0.64
N ALA A 76 7.00 -9.54 1.39
CA ALA A 76 7.47 -9.58 2.76
C ALA A 76 6.58 -8.74 3.67
N MET A 77 6.70 -8.93 4.99
CA MET A 77 5.99 -8.15 5.98
C MET A 77 6.87 -7.81 7.18
N SER A 78 6.51 -6.72 7.84
CA SER A 78 6.95 -6.38 9.19
C SER A 78 5.80 -5.73 9.95
N SER A 79 5.95 -5.47 11.24
CA SER A 79 4.89 -4.88 12.03
C SER A 79 5.43 -4.03 13.17
N THR A 80 4.61 -3.08 13.62
CA THR A 80 4.98 -2.16 14.70
C THR A 80 3.75 -1.75 15.52
N LYS A 81 3.99 -1.34 16.77
CA LYS A 81 2.97 -0.70 17.62
C LYS A 81 3.15 0.81 17.71
N ASP A 82 4.33 1.33 17.30
CA ASP A 82 4.75 2.69 17.58
C ASP A 82 5.51 3.38 16.42
N LEU A 83 5.51 2.81 15.22
CA LEU A 83 6.23 3.32 14.04
C LEU A 83 7.75 3.53 14.25
N LYS A 84 8.26 3.28 15.45
CA LYS A 84 9.68 3.48 15.81
C LYS A 84 10.45 2.18 15.87
N LYS A 85 9.82 1.12 16.42
CA LYS A 85 10.39 -0.23 16.50
C LYS A 85 9.59 -1.16 15.62
N TRP A 86 10.25 -1.72 14.63
CA TRP A 86 9.69 -2.68 13.70
C TRP A 86 10.16 -4.09 14.05
N ALA A 87 9.27 -5.06 13.93
CA ALA A 87 9.62 -6.47 14.04
C ALA A 87 10.56 -6.86 12.88
N ASP A 88 11.24 -7.99 13.03
CA ASP A 88 12.06 -8.55 11.96
C ASP A 88 11.24 -8.79 10.70
N ILE A 89 11.86 -8.54 9.57
CA ILE A 89 11.22 -8.74 8.27
C ILE A 89 11.00 -10.23 8.04
N LYS A 90 9.77 -10.59 7.73
CA LYS A 90 9.37 -11.95 7.40
C LYS A 90 9.07 -12.04 5.90
N ILE A 91 9.81 -12.88 5.19
CA ILE A 91 9.53 -13.22 3.80
C ILE A 91 8.35 -14.20 3.79
N LEU A 92 7.33 -13.93 2.97
CA LEU A 92 6.10 -14.70 2.89
C LEU A 92 6.05 -15.64 1.69
N THR A 93 6.84 -15.39 0.65
CA THR A 93 6.78 -16.11 -0.63
C THR A 93 8.08 -16.81 -0.95
N VAL A 94 8.00 -17.77 -1.86
CA VAL A 94 9.15 -18.60 -2.26
C VAL A 94 10.19 -17.81 -3.04
N ARG A 95 11.43 -18.30 -3.05
CA ARG A 95 12.56 -17.82 -3.84
C ARG A 95 12.51 -18.46 -5.22
N ASP A 96 11.84 -17.79 -6.18
CA ASP A 96 11.67 -18.27 -7.55
C ASP A 96 11.51 -17.11 -8.53
N GLN A 97 12.46 -16.92 -9.45
CA GLN A 97 12.42 -15.86 -10.47
C GLN A 97 11.32 -16.07 -11.52
N ASN A 98 10.78 -17.28 -11.67
CA ASN A 98 9.63 -17.52 -12.54
C ASN A 98 8.32 -17.04 -11.92
N LEU A 99 8.33 -16.72 -10.63
CA LEU A 99 7.20 -16.17 -9.90
C LEU A 99 7.49 -14.73 -9.47
N ASP A 100 8.62 -14.49 -8.80
CA ASP A 100 9.05 -13.17 -8.31
C ASP A 100 7.88 -12.39 -7.67
N PHE A 101 7.28 -12.96 -6.61
CA PHE A 101 6.11 -12.38 -5.97
C PHE A 101 6.37 -10.98 -5.44
N SER A 102 5.47 -10.05 -5.73
CA SER A 102 5.65 -8.62 -5.44
C SER A 102 4.32 -7.87 -5.35
N SER A 103 4.40 -6.55 -5.19
CA SER A 103 3.28 -5.59 -5.13
C SER A 103 2.10 -6.12 -4.33
N PRO A 104 2.25 -6.33 -3.00
CA PRO A 104 1.10 -6.54 -2.16
C PRO A 104 0.18 -5.33 -2.31
N GLY A 105 -1.07 -5.56 -2.72
CA GLY A 105 -2.01 -4.49 -2.94
C GLY A 105 -2.64 -4.02 -1.63
N ASN A 106 -3.31 -4.93 -0.94
CA ASN A 106 -3.85 -4.69 0.39
C ASN A 106 -4.23 -5.99 1.10
N VAL A 107 -4.56 -5.86 2.39
CA VAL A 107 -5.13 -6.92 3.20
C VAL A 107 -6.55 -6.57 3.56
N ILE A 108 -7.46 -7.49 3.32
CA ILE A 108 -8.88 -7.35 3.64
C ILE A 108 -9.34 -8.45 4.60
N ARG A 109 -10.47 -8.21 5.29
CA ARG A 109 -11.18 -9.25 6.03
C ARG A 109 -12.31 -9.78 5.16
N TYR A 110 -12.27 -11.08 4.84
CA TYR A 110 -13.34 -11.75 4.12
C TYR A 110 -13.81 -12.97 4.93
N LYS A 111 -15.09 -12.97 5.33
CA LYS A 111 -15.63 -13.97 6.25
C LYS A 111 -14.74 -14.07 7.53
N ASN A 112 -14.16 -15.22 7.79
CA ASN A 112 -13.35 -15.47 8.98
C ASN A 112 -11.85 -15.47 8.73
N GLU A 113 -11.40 -14.97 7.56
CA GLU A 113 -10.00 -14.98 7.13
C GLU A 113 -9.54 -13.59 6.70
N TRP A 114 -8.23 -13.37 6.79
CA TRP A 114 -7.54 -12.27 6.14
C TRP A 114 -7.10 -12.72 4.76
N ILE A 115 -7.26 -11.86 3.77
CA ILE A 115 -6.80 -12.07 2.40
C ILE A 115 -5.82 -10.97 2.06
N LEU A 116 -4.59 -11.34 1.72
CA LEU A 116 -3.57 -10.49 1.13
C LEU A 116 -3.61 -10.70 -0.39
N CYS A 117 -3.87 -9.66 -1.17
CA CYS A 117 -3.68 -9.73 -2.62
C CYS A 117 -2.25 -9.30 -2.98
N LEU A 118 -1.69 -9.97 -3.96
CA LEU A 118 -0.33 -9.76 -4.46
C LEU A 118 -0.27 -10.18 -5.94
N GLN A 119 0.90 -10.09 -6.54
CA GLN A 119 1.12 -10.50 -7.93
C GLN A 119 2.36 -11.35 -8.08
N THR A 120 2.44 -12.08 -9.20
CA THR A 120 3.73 -12.52 -9.75
C THR A 120 4.30 -11.43 -10.64
N TYR A 121 5.64 -11.41 -10.76
CA TYR A 121 6.37 -10.48 -11.63
C TYR A 121 7.56 -11.19 -12.26
N PRO A 122 7.33 -12.26 -13.06
CA PRO A 122 8.37 -13.20 -13.49
C PRO A 122 9.53 -12.53 -14.19
N ARG A 123 10.76 -12.86 -13.77
CA ARG A 123 12.03 -12.39 -14.34
C ARG A 123 13.04 -13.54 -14.38
N PRO A 124 12.77 -14.60 -15.16
CA PRO A 124 13.64 -15.80 -15.20
C PRO A 124 15.07 -15.41 -15.58
N GLU A 125 16.06 -16.04 -14.91
CA GLU A 125 17.48 -15.81 -15.11
C GLU A 125 17.95 -14.35 -14.89
N TYR A 126 17.26 -13.65 -13.99
CA TYR A 126 17.57 -12.25 -13.70
C TYR A 126 18.81 -12.10 -12.82
N LYS A 127 19.79 -11.36 -13.31
CA LYS A 127 21.08 -11.13 -12.64
C LYS A 127 21.35 -9.64 -12.40
N ILE A 128 22.26 -9.36 -11.46
CA ILE A 128 22.61 -8.00 -11.03
C ILE A 128 23.05 -7.11 -12.21
N GLU A 129 23.83 -7.63 -13.13
CA GLU A 129 24.31 -6.89 -14.30
C GLU A 129 23.22 -6.50 -15.30
N GLN A 130 22.03 -7.05 -15.15
CA GLN A 130 20.86 -6.74 -16.00
C GLN A 130 19.94 -5.68 -15.40
N MET A 131 20.28 -5.11 -14.24
CA MET A 131 19.42 -4.11 -13.56
C MET A 131 19.31 -2.80 -14.34
N PRO A 132 18.12 -2.22 -14.43
CA PRO A 132 16.83 -2.72 -13.96
C PRO A 132 16.18 -3.65 -14.97
N ARG A 133 15.41 -4.63 -14.51
CA ARG A 133 14.63 -5.52 -15.37
C ARG A 133 13.19 -5.63 -14.91
N PHE A 134 12.26 -5.38 -15.83
CA PHE A 134 10.83 -5.46 -15.57
C PHE A 134 10.27 -6.86 -15.83
N GLY A 135 9.17 -7.20 -15.13
CA GLY A 135 8.52 -8.49 -15.26
C GLY A 135 7.90 -8.74 -16.64
N THR A 136 7.83 -9.99 -17.01
CA THR A 136 7.30 -10.47 -18.30
C THR A 136 5.79 -10.29 -18.43
N GLY A 137 5.24 -10.68 -19.56
CA GLY A 137 3.80 -10.76 -19.84
C GLY A 137 3.03 -11.78 -18.99
N ASP A 138 3.76 -12.64 -18.23
CA ASP A 138 3.18 -13.71 -17.41
C ASP A 138 2.85 -13.29 -15.97
N ALA A 139 2.93 -12.00 -15.67
CA ALA A 139 2.49 -11.47 -14.38
C ALA A 139 0.98 -11.69 -14.17
N ARG A 140 0.60 -12.24 -13.02
CA ARG A 140 -0.78 -12.59 -12.64
C ARG A 140 -1.06 -12.20 -11.20
N ILE A 141 -2.34 -12.05 -10.87
CA ILE A 141 -2.81 -11.72 -9.53
C ILE A 141 -2.98 -13.01 -8.73
N TYR A 142 -2.52 -12.96 -7.49
CA TYR A 142 -2.63 -14.03 -6.50
C TYR A 142 -3.23 -13.50 -5.21
N ILE A 143 -3.67 -14.41 -4.36
CA ILE A 143 -4.02 -14.12 -2.97
C ILE A 143 -3.36 -15.11 -2.03
N MET A 144 -3.12 -14.68 -0.79
CA MET A 144 -2.74 -15.54 0.33
C MET A 144 -3.76 -15.37 1.44
N ARG A 145 -3.98 -16.41 2.24
CA ARG A 145 -4.96 -16.42 3.33
C ARG A 145 -4.28 -16.57 4.68
N SER A 146 -4.86 -15.92 5.70
CA SER A 146 -4.40 -16.03 7.08
C SER A 146 -5.56 -15.96 8.06
N LYS A 147 -5.43 -16.64 9.19
CA LYS A 147 -6.37 -16.51 10.32
C LYS A 147 -5.88 -15.55 11.40
N ASP A 148 -4.57 -15.30 11.46
CA ASP A 148 -3.90 -14.63 12.58
C ASP A 148 -2.97 -13.46 12.13
N LEU A 149 -2.83 -13.19 10.82
CA LEU A 149 -1.88 -12.22 10.23
C LEU A 149 -0.41 -12.61 10.40
N GLU A 150 -0.11 -13.75 11.00
CA GLU A 150 1.25 -14.22 11.25
C GLU A 150 1.61 -15.41 10.35
N LYS A 151 0.67 -16.31 10.11
CA LYS A 151 0.83 -17.47 9.22
C LYS A 151 -0.02 -17.29 7.99
N TRP A 152 0.60 -17.38 6.83
CA TRP A 152 -0.04 -17.22 5.54
C TRP A 152 -0.01 -18.53 4.75
N SER A 153 -1.06 -18.79 3.96
CA SER A 153 -1.10 -19.90 3.02
C SER A 153 -0.09 -19.69 1.90
N GLU A 154 0.17 -20.74 1.12
CA GLU A 154 0.79 -20.58 -0.19
C GLU A 154 -0.08 -19.65 -1.06
N PRO A 155 0.54 -18.88 -2.01
CA PRO A 155 -0.19 -18.04 -2.94
C PRO A 155 -1.09 -18.87 -3.87
N GLU A 156 -2.35 -18.49 -4.03
CA GLU A 156 -3.30 -19.06 -4.98
C GLU A 156 -3.67 -18.06 -6.07
N LEU A 157 -3.74 -18.51 -7.34
CA LEU A 157 -4.08 -17.68 -8.49
C LEU A 157 -5.51 -17.12 -8.36
N LEU A 158 -5.66 -15.81 -8.44
CA LEU A 158 -6.97 -15.15 -8.43
C LEU A 158 -7.45 -14.89 -9.87
N LYS A 159 -8.47 -15.63 -10.31
CA LYS A 159 -9.02 -15.52 -11.67
C LYS A 159 -9.99 -14.35 -11.82
N VAL A 160 -9.50 -13.12 -11.72
CA VAL A 160 -10.30 -11.88 -11.70
C VAL A 160 -11.13 -11.62 -12.97
N LYS A 161 -10.88 -12.33 -14.08
CA LYS A 161 -11.70 -12.24 -15.30
C LYS A 161 -12.76 -13.33 -15.42
N GLY A 162 -12.77 -14.27 -14.50
CA GLY A 162 -13.72 -15.37 -14.45
C GLY A 162 -13.05 -16.74 -14.36
N PRO A 163 -13.71 -17.72 -13.74
CA PRO A 163 -13.13 -19.05 -13.50
C PRO A 163 -12.85 -19.83 -14.79
N GLN A 164 -13.59 -19.53 -15.88
CA GLN A 164 -13.47 -20.20 -17.17
C GLN A 164 -12.37 -19.59 -18.07
N VAL A 165 -11.86 -18.40 -17.72
CA VAL A 165 -10.82 -17.75 -18.50
C VAL A 165 -9.49 -18.48 -18.27
N SER A 166 -8.83 -18.90 -19.35
CA SER A 166 -7.53 -19.56 -19.27
C SER A 166 -6.45 -18.57 -18.79
N ILE A 167 -5.37 -19.09 -18.21
CA ILE A 167 -4.26 -18.26 -17.71
C ILE A 167 -3.66 -17.40 -18.83
N SER A 168 -3.50 -17.95 -20.03
CA SER A 168 -2.99 -17.24 -21.20
C SER A 168 -3.90 -16.08 -21.64
N GLN A 169 -5.21 -16.27 -21.57
CA GLN A 169 -6.19 -15.25 -21.94
C GLN A 169 -6.35 -14.13 -20.88
N MET A 170 -5.89 -14.36 -19.65
CA MET A 170 -5.90 -13.30 -18.63
C MET A 170 -5.02 -12.13 -19.02
N GLY A 171 -3.89 -12.38 -19.70
CA GLY A 171 -2.86 -11.37 -20.02
C GLY A 171 -2.10 -10.89 -18.79
N ARG A 172 -1.19 -9.94 -18.98
CA ARG A 172 -0.41 -9.34 -17.89
C ARG A 172 -1.28 -8.50 -16.98
N MET A 173 -1.27 -8.81 -15.67
CA MET A 173 -2.01 -8.08 -14.64
C MET A 173 -1.12 -7.84 -13.43
N ILE A 174 -1.03 -6.59 -12.99
CA ILE A 174 -0.20 -6.17 -11.84
C ILE A 174 -0.95 -5.19 -10.95
N ASP A 175 -0.38 -4.88 -9.79
CA ASP A 175 -0.84 -3.90 -8.80
C ASP A 175 -2.31 -4.11 -8.38
N PRO A 176 -2.64 -5.30 -7.84
CA PRO A 176 -4.01 -5.60 -7.44
C PRO A 176 -4.42 -4.81 -6.21
N TYR A 177 -5.71 -4.46 -6.10
CA TYR A 177 -6.31 -3.90 -4.91
C TYR A 177 -7.74 -4.41 -4.74
N LEU A 178 -8.06 -4.93 -3.56
CA LEU A 178 -9.39 -5.48 -3.24
C LEU A 178 -10.19 -4.48 -2.41
N LEU A 179 -11.48 -4.31 -2.73
CA LEU A 179 -12.35 -3.37 -2.03
C LEU A 179 -13.77 -3.92 -1.91
N GLU A 180 -14.36 -3.88 -0.72
CA GLU A 180 -15.80 -4.10 -0.56
C GLU A 180 -16.57 -2.86 -1.02
N ASP A 181 -17.65 -3.07 -1.78
CA ASP A 181 -18.52 -2.00 -2.26
C ASP A 181 -19.30 -1.39 -1.08
N ILE A 182 -19.22 -0.07 -0.88
CA ILE A 182 -19.95 0.60 0.22
C ILE A 182 -21.44 0.67 -0.01
N ASN A 183 -21.89 0.62 -1.26
CA ASN A 183 -23.30 0.73 -1.65
C ASN A 183 -23.99 -0.63 -1.81
N ILE A 184 -23.23 -1.71 -2.05
CA ILE A 184 -23.76 -3.05 -2.34
C ILE A 184 -23.07 -4.06 -1.43
N LYS A 185 -23.69 -4.38 -0.32
CA LYS A 185 -23.19 -5.34 0.66
C LYS A 185 -22.80 -6.68 0.03
N GLY A 186 -21.60 -7.15 0.35
CA GLY A 186 -21.07 -8.44 -0.11
C GLY A 186 -20.56 -8.44 -1.54
N LYS A 187 -20.63 -7.30 -2.26
CA LYS A 187 -19.98 -7.13 -3.54
C LYS A 187 -18.55 -6.67 -3.31
N TRP A 188 -17.62 -7.31 -3.99
CA TRP A 188 -16.19 -7.02 -3.92
C TRP A 188 -15.65 -6.63 -5.27
N TRP A 189 -14.76 -5.65 -5.28
CA TRP A 189 -14.04 -5.18 -6.44
C TRP A 189 -12.58 -5.61 -6.38
N CYS A 190 -11.99 -5.86 -7.55
CA CYS A 190 -10.55 -5.96 -7.74
C CYS A 190 -10.14 -4.93 -8.79
N PHE A 191 -9.32 -3.97 -8.39
CA PHE A 191 -8.62 -3.08 -9.30
C PHE A 191 -7.27 -3.70 -9.64
N TYR A 192 -6.81 -3.54 -10.88
CA TYR A 192 -5.49 -4.02 -11.30
C TYR A 192 -5.03 -3.29 -12.54
N LYS A 193 -3.71 -3.13 -12.71
CA LYS A 193 -3.13 -2.52 -13.91
C LYS A 193 -3.12 -3.52 -15.06
N GLN A 194 -3.83 -3.20 -16.11
CA GLN A 194 -3.83 -3.87 -17.41
C GLN A 194 -4.32 -2.89 -18.47
N ASN A 195 -3.39 -2.23 -19.20
CA ASN A 195 -3.71 -1.16 -20.15
C ASN A 195 -4.59 -0.04 -19.50
N GLY A 196 -4.08 0.59 -18.45
CA GLY A 196 -4.82 1.40 -17.50
C GLY A 196 -5.28 0.58 -16.29
N VAL A 197 -6.12 1.13 -15.43
CA VAL A 197 -6.68 0.42 -14.29
C VAL A 197 -7.93 -0.34 -14.73
N SER A 198 -7.85 -1.65 -14.74
CA SER A 198 -8.97 -2.55 -14.99
C SER A 198 -9.72 -2.85 -13.69
N MET A 199 -11.01 -3.12 -13.79
CA MET A 199 -11.90 -3.41 -12.67
C MET A 199 -12.67 -4.69 -12.93
N SER A 200 -12.68 -5.56 -11.93
CA SER A 200 -13.52 -6.76 -11.89
C SER A 200 -14.28 -6.82 -10.58
N TYR A 201 -15.38 -7.54 -10.52
CA TYR A 201 -16.17 -7.70 -9.31
C TYR A 201 -16.60 -9.14 -9.07
N THR A 202 -16.97 -9.45 -7.82
CA THR A 202 -17.51 -10.73 -7.39
C THR A 202 -18.42 -10.56 -6.18
N TYR A 203 -19.20 -11.59 -5.86
CA TYR A 203 -19.97 -11.70 -4.61
C TYR A 203 -19.49 -12.86 -3.72
N ASP A 204 -18.60 -13.72 -4.23
CA ASP A 204 -18.24 -14.97 -3.56
C ASP A 204 -16.72 -15.28 -3.57
N PHE A 205 -15.91 -14.40 -4.16
CA PHE A 205 -14.47 -14.57 -4.39
C PHE A 205 -14.09 -15.73 -5.34
N VAL A 206 -15.07 -16.34 -6.01
CA VAL A 206 -14.90 -17.41 -6.99
C VAL A 206 -15.31 -16.96 -8.39
N ASN A 207 -16.54 -16.44 -8.48
CA ASN A 207 -17.14 -16.03 -9.74
C ASN A 207 -16.89 -14.56 -10.02
N TRP A 208 -15.68 -14.26 -10.45
CA TRP A 208 -15.28 -12.92 -10.87
C TRP A 208 -15.80 -12.59 -12.26
N LYS A 209 -16.12 -11.32 -12.45
CA LYS A 209 -16.57 -10.76 -13.74
C LYS A 209 -15.81 -9.49 -14.03
N PHE A 210 -15.22 -9.40 -15.22
CA PHE A 210 -14.65 -8.14 -15.70
C PHE A 210 -15.77 -7.11 -15.87
N PHE A 211 -15.53 -5.90 -15.38
CA PHE A 211 -16.50 -4.81 -15.42
C PHE A 211 -16.13 -3.75 -16.44
N GLY A 212 -14.90 -3.26 -16.41
CA GLY A 212 -14.48 -2.13 -17.22
C GLY A 212 -13.13 -1.56 -16.76
N LYS A 213 -12.91 -0.30 -17.04
CA LYS A 213 -11.67 0.41 -16.70
C LYS A 213 -11.96 1.73 -16.00
N ALA A 214 -11.06 2.14 -15.11
CA ALA A 214 -10.97 3.48 -14.57
C ALA A 214 -9.76 4.20 -15.19
N GLU A 215 -9.91 5.47 -15.52
CA GLU A 215 -8.80 6.32 -15.93
C GLU A 215 -7.96 6.70 -14.71
N ALA A 216 -6.97 5.92 -14.39
CA ALA A 216 -6.04 6.14 -13.30
C ALA A 216 -4.67 5.55 -13.62
N GLY A 217 -3.65 5.98 -12.88
CA GLY A 217 -2.32 5.37 -12.87
C GLY A 217 -2.30 4.04 -12.12
N GLU A 218 -1.12 3.48 -11.95
CA GLU A 218 -0.88 2.22 -11.25
C GLU A 218 -0.96 2.33 -9.71
N ASN A 219 -0.78 1.22 -9.00
CA ASN A 219 -0.71 1.13 -7.53
C ASN A 219 -1.89 1.83 -6.85
N VAL A 220 -3.11 1.46 -7.19
CA VAL A 220 -4.30 2.07 -6.59
C VAL A 220 -4.44 1.67 -5.13
N CYS A 221 -4.83 2.65 -4.30
CA CYS A 221 -5.31 2.45 -2.94
C CYS A 221 -6.63 3.21 -2.79
N VAL A 222 -7.68 2.56 -2.36
CA VAL A 222 -9.00 3.19 -2.23
C VAL A 222 -9.44 3.20 -0.78
N ILE A 223 -9.69 4.39 -0.24
CA ILE A 223 -10.33 4.57 1.06
C ILE A 223 -11.74 5.14 0.89
N THR A 224 -12.56 5.02 1.91
CA THR A 224 -13.91 5.60 1.93
C THR A 224 -13.99 6.76 2.91
N LYS A 225 -14.66 7.84 2.52
CA LYS A 225 -14.88 9.02 3.35
C LYS A 225 -16.20 9.68 2.98
N ASN A 226 -17.11 9.87 3.95
CA ASN A 226 -18.41 10.54 3.75
C ASN A 226 -19.19 9.95 2.56
N ASP A 227 -19.34 8.61 2.52
CA ASP A 227 -20.05 7.86 1.47
C ASP A 227 -19.48 8.05 0.06
N GLU A 228 -18.23 8.47 -0.06
CA GLU A 228 -17.48 8.55 -1.30
C GLU A 228 -16.23 7.66 -1.25
N TYR A 229 -15.81 7.21 -2.42
CA TYR A 229 -14.52 6.54 -2.63
C TYR A 229 -13.45 7.57 -2.97
N LEU A 230 -12.29 7.48 -2.34
CA LEU A 230 -11.09 8.24 -2.66
C LEU A 230 -10.00 7.28 -3.10
N MET A 231 -9.60 7.36 -4.36
CA MET A 231 -8.54 6.57 -4.96
C MET A 231 -7.25 7.36 -4.99
N PHE A 232 -6.22 6.83 -4.34
CA PHE A 232 -4.84 7.24 -4.54
C PHE A 232 -4.24 6.36 -5.63
N HIS A 233 -3.48 6.94 -6.55
CA HIS A 233 -2.88 6.22 -7.67
C HIS A 233 -1.57 6.89 -8.10
N SER A 234 -0.73 6.16 -8.80
CA SER A 234 0.55 6.67 -9.31
C SER A 234 0.46 6.88 -10.82
N PRO A 235 0.28 8.12 -11.30
CA PRO A 235 0.22 8.39 -12.75
C PRO A 235 1.57 8.14 -13.42
N GLU A 236 2.62 8.83 -13.00
CA GLU A 236 4.02 8.62 -13.40
C GLU A 236 4.92 8.82 -12.19
N ASN A 237 5.10 10.07 -11.76
CA ASN A 237 5.82 10.45 -10.56
C ASN A 237 4.88 11.22 -9.65
N GLY A 238 4.89 10.90 -8.36
CA GLY A 238 3.94 11.43 -7.38
C GLY A 238 2.66 10.60 -7.27
N ILE A 239 1.76 11.01 -6.39
CA ILE A 239 0.54 10.32 -6.04
C ILE A 239 -0.66 11.23 -6.34
N GLY A 240 -1.50 10.80 -7.28
CA GLY A 240 -2.74 11.48 -7.64
C GLY A 240 -3.90 11.02 -6.77
N ILE A 241 -4.94 11.87 -6.67
CA ILE A 241 -6.18 11.54 -5.95
C ILE A 241 -7.37 11.70 -6.90
N LYS A 242 -8.24 10.70 -6.90
CA LYS A 242 -9.53 10.75 -7.57
C LYS A 242 -10.65 10.43 -6.58
N ARG A 243 -11.85 10.94 -6.83
CA ARG A 243 -13.04 10.64 -6.05
C ARG A 243 -14.16 10.09 -6.92
N SER A 244 -15.01 9.24 -6.33
CA SER A 244 -16.20 8.69 -6.96
C SER A 244 -17.28 8.38 -5.92
N LYS A 245 -18.55 8.52 -6.31
CA LYS A 245 -19.70 8.08 -5.49
C LYS A 245 -20.17 6.67 -5.87
N ASP A 246 -19.87 6.24 -7.08
CA ASP A 246 -20.39 5.01 -7.68
C ASP A 246 -19.31 4.01 -8.09
N ILE A 247 -18.03 4.30 -7.77
CA ILE A 247 -16.84 3.51 -8.13
C ILE A 247 -16.55 3.41 -9.64
N VAL A 248 -17.42 3.96 -10.47
CA VAL A 248 -17.34 3.93 -11.92
C VAL A 248 -16.85 5.26 -12.48
N ASN A 249 -17.47 6.35 -12.05
CA ASN A 249 -17.18 7.69 -12.52
C ASN A 249 -16.17 8.37 -11.58
N TRP A 250 -14.93 8.47 -12.01
CA TRP A 250 -13.83 9.01 -11.23
C TRP A 250 -13.45 10.42 -11.67
N HIS A 251 -13.36 11.34 -10.72
CA HIS A 251 -13.00 12.74 -10.96
C HIS A 251 -11.72 13.08 -10.23
N GLN A 252 -10.82 13.80 -10.88
CA GLN A 252 -9.57 14.30 -10.27
C GLN A 252 -9.90 15.16 -9.04
N CYS A 253 -9.15 15.00 -7.97
CA CYS A 253 -9.31 15.71 -6.71
C CYS A 253 -7.94 16.18 -6.20
N GLY A 254 -7.77 17.50 -6.08
CA GLY A 254 -6.51 18.07 -5.59
C GLY A 254 -5.34 18.01 -6.59
N ASN A 255 -4.19 18.45 -6.10
CA ASN A 255 -2.93 18.43 -6.83
C ASN A 255 -2.20 17.10 -6.66
N LEU A 256 -1.22 16.86 -7.51
CA LEU A 256 -0.31 15.72 -7.37
C LEU A 256 0.51 15.86 -6.07
N ILE A 257 0.55 14.79 -5.28
CA ILE A 257 1.29 14.74 -4.02
C ILE A 257 2.71 14.29 -4.36
N THR A 258 3.68 15.19 -4.14
CA THR A 258 5.11 14.92 -4.36
C THR A 258 5.92 14.96 -3.06
N LEU A 259 5.27 15.31 -1.94
CA LEU A 259 5.89 15.38 -0.60
C LEU A 259 7.18 16.23 -0.60
N GLY A 260 8.22 15.75 0.08
CA GLY A 260 9.55 16.37 0.14
C GLY A 260 10.52 15.91 -0.96
N GLN A 261 10.04 15.39 -2.09
CA GLN A 261 10.86 14.77 -3.14
C GLN A 261 12.02 15.64 -3.61
N GLU A 262 11.80 16.95 -3.77
CA GLU A 262 12.83 17.87 -4.22
C GLU A 262 14.01 17.98 -3.23
N GLN A 263 13.78 17.69 -1.95
CA GLN A 263 14.78 17.75 -0.88
C GLN A 263 15.41 16.38 -0.60
N TRP A 264 14.75 15.29 -1.03
CA TRP A 264 15.14 13.93 -0.68
C TRP A 264 15.94 13.24 -1.78
N GLN A 265 17.22 12.99 -1.53
CA GLN A 265 18.04 12.20 -2.46
C GLN A 265 17.48 10.79 -2.67
N TRP A 266 17.00 10.15 -1.60
CA TRP A 266 16.49 8.78 -1.61
C TRP A 266 15.18 8.59 -2.39
N ALA A 267 14.45 9.66 -2.69
CA ALA A 267 13.18 9.62 -3.43
C ALA A 267 13.18 10.57 -4.65
N ARG A 268 14.32 11.15 -5.00
CA ARG A 268 14.41 12.16 -6.08
C ARG A 268 14.00 11.62 -7.44
N GLY A 269 14.27 10.35 -7.72
CA GLY A 269 13.96 9.72 -8.98
C GLY A 269 12.46 9.46 -9.19
N ARG A 270 11.76 9.00 -8.14
CA ARG A 270 10.31 8.76 -8.17
C ARG A 270 9.72 8.67 -6.76
N ILE A 271 8.48 9.14 -6.61
CA ILE A 271 7.56 8.81 -5.50
C ILE A 271 6.35 8.11 -6.11
N THR A 272 5.94 6.98 -5.55
CA THR A 272 4.85 6.16 -6.08
C THR A 272 4.24 5.24 -5.02
N ALA A 273 3.21 4.46 -5.39
CA ALA A 273 2.57 3.43 -4.56
C ALA A 273 2.14 3.93 -3.18
N GLY A 274 1.47 5.11 -3.14
CA GLY A 274 0.93 5.65 -1.90
C GLY A 274 -0.23 4.83 -1.39
N THR A 275 -0.03 4.12 -0.26
CA THR A 275 -1.09 3.44 0.47
C THR A 275 -1.49 4.25 1.69
N VAL A 276 -2.78 4.57 1.79
CA VAL A 276 -3.34 5.46 2.82
C VAL A 276 -4.25 4.68 3.76
N ILE A 277 -4.08 4.91 5.06
CA ILE A 277 -4.93 4.35 6.10
C ILE A 277 -5.53 5.47 6.96
N ASP A 278 -6.81 5.34 7.31
CA ASP A 278 -7.49 6.25 8.22
C ASP A 278 -7.23 5.87 9.68
N MET A 279 -6.35 6.63 10.33
CA MET A 279 -5.98 6.45 11.73
C MET A 279 -6.49 7.60 12.62
N ARG A 280 -7.46 8.39 12.15
CA ARG A 280 -7.99 9.55 12.88
C ARG A 280 -8.63 9.14 14.22
N ASN A 281 -9.25 7.98 14.28
CA ASN A 281 -9.89 7.46 15.50
C ASN A 281 -8.92 6.67 16.40
N VAL A 282 -7.63 6.59 16.04
CA VAL A 282 -6.61 5.97 16.87
C VAL A 282 -5.91 7.06 17.68
N PRO A 283 -6.05 7.09 19.03
CA PRO A 283 -5.58 8.20 19.86
C PRO A 283 -4.10 8.55 19.69
N LEU A 284 -3.26 7.53 19.40
CA LEU A 284 -1.82 7.72 19.18
C LEU A 284 -1.51 8.55 17.94
N TYR A 285 -2.29 8.41 16.88
CA TYR A 285 -2.01 8.99 15.57
C TYR A 285 -2.92 10.18 15.24
N GLY A 286 -4.24 10.01 15.29
CA GLY A 286 -5.23 11.07 15.05
C GLY A 286 -5.20 11.67 13.64
N LYS A 287 -4.66 10.94 12.64
CA LYS A 287 -4.38 11.40 11.28
C LYS A 287 -4.71 10.32 10.24
N TYR A 288 -4.75 10.71 8.98
CA TYR A 288 -4.49 9.79 7.87
C TYR A 288 -2.98 9.57 7.79
N ILE A 289 -2.57 8.34 7.58
CA ILE A 289 -1.15 7.98 7.40
C ILE A 289 -0.99 7.39 6.00
N MET A 290 0.03 7.85 5.28
CA MET A 290 0.43 7.31 3.98
C MET A 290 1.79 6.63 4.13
N PHE A 291 1.89 5.40 3.63
CA PHE A 291 3.15 4.77 3.30
C PHE A 291 3.32 4.82 1.78
N PHE A 292 4.52 5.05 1.32
CA PHE A 292 4.84 5.15 -0.10
C PHE A 292 6.24 4.63 -0.35
N HIS A 293 6.59 4.31 -1.61
CA HIS A 293 7.99 4.10 -1.88
C HIS A 293 8.58 5.27 -2.68
N GLY A 294 9.85 5.54 -2.41
CA GLY A 294 10.67 6.47 -3.15
C GLY A 294 11.89 5.78 -3.74
N SER A 295 12.20 6.08 -4.99
CA SER A 295 13.39 5.62 -5.71
C SER A 295 14.35 6.79 -5.92
N GLY A 296 15.62 6.62 -5.59
CA GLY A 296 16.61 7.68 -5.74
C GLY A 296 18.02 7.23 -5.36
N PRO A 297 19.04 8.00 -5.80
CA PRO A 297 18.96 9.29 -6.50
C PRO A 297 18.57 9.19 -7.98
N LEU A 298 18.66 8.01 -8.60
CA LEU A 298 18.31 7.77 -10.00
C LEU A 298 16.83 7.44 -10.16
N THR A 299 16.31 7.54 -11.36
CA THR A 299 15.00 7.04 -11.70
C THR A 299 15.01 5.50 -11.73
N GLU A 300 13.84 4.89 -11.60
CA GLU A 300 13.68 3.44 -11.67
C GLU A 300 14.25 2.84 -12.96
N ASN A 301 14.03 3.52 -14.10
CA ASN A 301 14.55 3.10 -15.40
C ASN A 301 16.09 3.22 -15.53
N LYS A 302 16.75 3.92 -14.59
CA LYS A 302 18.21 4.09 -14.54
C LYS A 302 18.88 3.27 -13.45
N GLY A 303 18.14 2.34 -12.81
CA GLY A 303 18.70 1.39 -11.88
C GLY A 303 18.03 1.30 -10.51
N ASP A 304 17.39 2.38 -10.03
CA ASP A 304 16.83 2.41 -8.67
C ASP A 304 15.44 1.74 -8.55
N PHE A 305 15.09 0.87 -9.50
CA PHE A 305 13.93 -0.01 -9.41
C PHE A 305 14.18 -1.24 -8.53
N ASP A 306 15.33 -1.86 -8.68
CA ASP A 306 15.66 -3.12 -7.98
C ASP A 306 16.68 -2.96 -6.86
N LYS A 307 17.13 -1.72 -6.61
CA LYS A 307 18.03 -1.32 -5.53
C LYS A 307 17.69 0.10 -5.06
N ASN A 308 18.19 0.50 -3.89
CA ASN A 308 18.04 1.82 -3.28
C ASN A 308 16.61 2.27 -2.96
N ALA A 309 15.56 1.71 -3.59
CA ALA A 309 14.19 2.10 -3.29
C ALA A 309 13.85 1.85 -1.81
N SER A 310 13.21 2.83 -1.19
CA SER A 310 12.95 2.88 0.25
C SER A 310 11.47 3.14 0.53
N ILE A 311 10.94 2.62 1.63
CA ILE A 311 9.59 2.95 2.08
C ILE A 311 9.63 4.16 3.01
N GLY A 312 8.80 5.15 2.69
CA GLY A 312 8.60 6.36 3.46
C GLY A 312 7.23 6.46 4.10
N ILE A 313 7.08 7.46 4.99
CA ILE A 313 5.85 7.78 5.71
C ILE A 313 5.55 9.28 5.64
N ALA A 314 4.26 9.59 5.49
CA ALA A 314 3.70 10.93 5.62
C ALA A 314 2.34 10.86 6.31
N TRP A 315 1.82 11.99 6.77
CA TRP A 315 0.50 12.06 7.40
C TRP A 315 -0.25 13.33 7.02
N SER A 316 -1.58 13.28 7.12
CA SER A 316 -2.46 14.40 6.79
C SER A 316 -3.68 14.46 7.72
N ASN A 317 -4.23 15.66 7.92
CA ASN A 317 -5.53 15.84 8.55
C ASN A 317 -6.70 15.75 7.56
N ASP A 318 -6.46 16.09 6.30
CA ASP A 318 -7.49 16.40 5.30
C ASP A 318 -7.35 15.61 3.99
N LEU A 319 -6.23 14.87 3.80
CA LEU A 319 -5.82 14.15 2.58
C LEU A 319 -5.28 15.05 1.47
N ILE A 320 -5.18 16.36 1.71
CA ILE A 320 -4.68 17.36 0.75
C ILE A 320 -3.30 17.83 1.17
N ASN A 321 -3.19 18.26 2.42
CA ASN A 321 -1.97 18.80 3.01
C ASN A 321 -1.23 17.68 3.76
N TRP A 322 -0.07 17.29 3.26
CA TRP A 322 0.73 16.23 3.82
C TRP A 322 1.97 16.74 4.53
N LEU A 323 2.25 16.17 5.68
CA LEU A 323 3.40 16.43 6.52
C LEU A 323 4.24 15.14 6.64
N TRP A 324 5.52 15.30 6.95
CA TRP A 324 6.48 14.21 7.15
C TRP A 324 7.51 14.60 8.20
N PRO A 325 8.32 13.64 8.75
CA PRO A 325 9.43 13.95 9.66
C PRO A 325 10.50 14.78 8.95
N HIS A 326 11.05 15.75 9.67
CA HIS A 326 12.12 16.65 9.21
C HIS A 326 13.46 16.28 9.82
#